data_182497f07517e49ead84cc050a0a3ca4
#
_entry.id   182497f07517e49ead84cc050a0a3ca4
#
_cell.length_a   1.000
_cell.length_b   1.000
_cell.length_c   1.000
_cell.angle_alpha   90.00
_cell.angle_beta   90.00
_cell.angle_gamma   90.00
#
_symmetry.space_group_name_H-M   'P 1'
#
loop_
_entity.id
_entity.type
_entity.pdbx_description
1 polymer ?
#
loop_
_entity_poly.entity_id
_entity_poly.type
_entity_poly.pdbx_seq_one_letter_code
_entity_poly.pdbx_strand_id
1 'polypeptide(L)' 'MADSATGVPADTVYQSNVRVERIKGPLRRAHLPAESDPVLFGVHSEIAEHYGVDPEVHEPHTTTLDYVVAAAGG' A
#
# COMPACT_ATOMS: atom_id res chain seq x y z
N MET A 1 18.90 -16.58 -15.64
CA MET A 1 18.51 -16.48 -14.71
C MET A 1 17.26 -16.96 -14.65
N ALA A 2 16.97 -17.61 -15.03
CA ALA A 2 15.77 -18.07 -15.20
C ALA A 2 14.96 -18.45 -14.09
N ASP A 3 15.53 -18.75 -13.07
CA ASP A 3 14.77 -19.22 -11.97
C ASP A 3 14.28 -18.14 -11.09
N SER A 4 14.51 -16.92 -11.42
CA SER A 4 14.08 -15.84 -10.55
C SER A 4 12.59 -15.78 -10.38
N ALA A 5 11.82 -16.38 -11.26
CA ALA A 5 10.39 -16.36 -11.14
C ALA A 5 9.88 -17.23 -10.00
N THR A 6 10.66 -18.17 -9.54
CA THR A 6 10.20 -19.13 -8.57
C THR A 6 10.90 -19.04 -7.23
N GLY A 7 11.79 -18.08 -7.06
CA GLY A 7 12.47 -17.98 -5.79
C GLY A 7 13.41 -16.83 -5.72
N VAL A 8 14.06 -16.68 -4.59
CA VAL A 8 15.01 -15.61 -4.35
C VAL A 8 16.34 -15.99 -4.95
N PRO A 9 16.92 -15.15 -5.81
CA PRO A 9 18.24 -15.46 -6.37
C PRO A 9 19.29 -15.61 -5.28
N ALA A 10 20.29 -16.41 -5.56
CA ALA A 10 21.33 -16.71 -4.57
C ALA A 10 22.09 -15.46 -4.13
N ASP A 11 22.17 -14.45 -5.01
CA ASP A 11 22.89 -13.23 -4.68
C ASP A 11 21.99 -12.09 -4.23
N THR A 12 20.77 -12.39 -3.82
CA THR A 12 19.85 -11.38 -3.31
C THR A 12 20.36 -10.83 -1.99
N VAL A 13 20.46 -9.52 -1.91
CA VAL A 13 20.87 -8.85 -0.69
C VAL A 13 19.69 -8.60 0.23
N TYR A 14 18.50 -8.32 -0.33
CA TYR A 14 17.34 -8.01 0.48
C TYR A 14 16.07 -8.39 -0.26
N GLN A 15 15.12 -8.92 0.47
CA GLN A 15 13.80 -9.22 -0.07
C GLN A 15 12.78 -8.49 0.80
N SER A 16 11.99 -7.63 0.18
CA SER A 16 10.98 -6.86 0.91
C SER A 16 9.74 -7.73 1.15
N ASN A 17 9.32 -7.81 2.38
CA ASN A 17 8.13 -8.57 2.76
C ASN A 17 7.08 -7.62 3.29
N VAL A 18 6.00 -7.46 2.55
CA VAL A 18 4.93 -6.52 2.88
C VAL A 18 3.62 -7.29 2.86
N ARG A 19 2.77 -7.04 3.86
CA ARG A 19 1.45 -7.66 3.91
C ARG A 19 0.39 -6.56 3.87
N VAL A 20 -0.54 -6.66 2.93
CA VAL A 20 -1.63 -5.69 2.80
C VAL A 20 -2.94 -6.41 3.09
N GLU A 21 -3.75 -5.83 3.98
CA GLU A 21 -5.07 -6.38 4.30
C GLU A 21 -6.14 -5.36 3.99
N ARG A 22 -7.24 -5.84 3.42
CA ARG A 22 -8.41 -5.00 3.23
C ARG A 22 -9.20 -5.00 4.53
N ILE A 23 -9.56 -3.81 5.01
CA ILE A 23 -10.33 -3.69 6.24
C ILE A 23 -11.80 -3.53 5.92
N LYS A 24 -12.14 -2.51 5.11
CA LYS A 24 -13.53 -2.22 4.82
C LYS A 24 -13.56 -1.25 3.64
N GLY A 25 -14.33 -1.56 2.59
CA GLY A 25 -14.43 -0.68 1.44
C GLY A 25 -13.06 -0.36 0.86
N PRO A 26 -12.72 0.92 0.69
CA PRO A 26 -11.42 1.31 0.16
C PRO A 26 -10.31 1.27 1.22
N LEU A 27 -10.65 1.04 2.48
CA LEU A 27 -9.68 1.10 3.57
C LEU A 27 -8.85 -0.18 3.62
N ARG A 28 -7.54 -0.02 3.59
CA ARG A 28 -6.58 -1.12 3.69
C ARG A 28 -5.48 -0.72 4.63
N ARG A 29 -4.79 -1.69 5.20
CA ARG A 29 -3.59 -1.41 5.98
C ARG A 29 -2.45 -2.28 5.47
N ALA A 30 -1.25 -1.71 5.46
CA ALA A 30 -0.06 -2.43 5.05
C ALA A 30 0.90 -2.54 6.24
N HIS A 31 1.41 -3.74 6.41
CA HIS A 31 2.43 -4.01 7.44
C HIS A 31 3.78 -4.01 6.74
N LEU A 32 4.59 -3.03 7.07
CA LEU A 32 5.88 -2.83 6.41
C LEU A 32 7.02 -3.32 7.29
N PRO A 33 8.12 -3.74 6.70
CA PRO A 33 9.28 -4.18 7.48
C PRO A 33 9.82 -3.05 8.35
N ALA A 34 10.29 -3.42 9.53
CA ALA A 34 10.93 -2.50 10.47
C ALA A 34 9.99 -1.47 11.10
N GLU A 35 8.69 -1.50 10.77
CA GLU A 35 7.73 -0.59 11.38
C GLU A 35 6.78 -1.38 12.25
N SER A 36 6.56 -0.89 13.47
CA SER A 36 5.64 -1.57 14.39
C SER A 36 4.18 -1.25 14.09
N ASP A 37 3.91 -0.08 13.51
CA ASP A 37 2.56 0.32 13.20
C ASP A 37 2.29 0.20 11.71
N PRO A 38 1.11 -0.30 11.31
CA PRO A 38 0.77 -0.36 9.89
C PRO A 38 0.47 1.02 9.35
N VAL A 39 0.56 1.16 8.02
CA VAL A 39 0.11 2.38 7.36
C VAL A 39 -1.23 2.13 6.71
N LEU A 40 -2.06 3.16 6.68
CA LEU A 40 -3.41 3.05 6.17
C LEU A 40 -3.50 3.61 4.76
N PHE A 41 -4.27 2.92 3.93
CA PHE A 41 -4.58 3.34 2.57
C PHE A 41 -6.08 3.57 2.49
N GLY A 42 -6.47 4.57 1.75
CA GLY A 42 -7.87 4.82 1.49
C GLY A 42 -8.00 5.68 0.25
N VAL A 43 -9.01 6.53 0.26
CA VAL A 43 -9.22 7.50 -0.81
C VAL A 43 -9.59 8.82 -0.18
N HIS A 44 -9.38 9.92 -0.89
CA HIS A 44 -9.72 11.25 -0.39
C HIS A 44 -9.94 12.18 -1.56
N SER A 45 -10.55 13.32 -1.31
CA SER A 45 -10.69 14.41 -2.26
C SER A 45 -11.30 13.92 -3.59
N GLU A 46 -10.73 14.33 -4.69
CA GLU A 46 -11.25 13.98 -6.02
C GLU A 46 -11.24 12.48 -6.29
N ILE A 47 -10.30 11.76 -5.72
CA ILE A 47 -10.24 10.31 -5.88
C ILE A 47 -11.49 9.68 -5.27
N ALA A 48 -11.87 10.13 -4.07
CA ALA A 48 -13.06 9.62 -3.41
C ALA A 48 -14.31 9.94 -4.22
N GLU A 49 -14.38 11.15 -4.77
CA GLU A 49 -15.50 11.54 -5.60
C GLU A 49 -15.59 10.68 -6.85
N HIS A 50 -14.47 10.43 -7.47
CA HIS A 50 -14.41 9.62 -8.70
C HIS A 50 -14.97 8.22 -8.49
N TYR A 51 -14.66 7.62 -7.35
CA TYR A 51 -15.13 6.27 -7.05
C TYR A 51 -16.45 6.24 -6.29
N GLY A 52 -17.05 7.40 -6.05
CA GLY A 52 -18.33 7.46 -5.35
C GLY A 52 -18.25 7.07 -3.89
N VAL A 53 -17.10 7.31 -3.26
CA VAL A 53 -16.91 6.99 -1.85
C VAL A 53 -17.34 8.17 -1.00
N ASP A 54 -18.27 7.91 -0.07
CA ASP A 54 -18.80 8.94 0.82
C ASP A 54 -17.85 9.11 2.01
N PRO A 55 -17.27 10.30 2.22
CA PRO A 55 -16.34 10.50 3.33
C PRO A 55 -17.01 10.40 4.70
N GLU A 56 -18.35 10.44 4.75
CA GLU A 56 -19.06 10.23 6.00
C GLU A 56 -19.16 8.75 6.35
N VAL A 57 -18.99 7.87 5.37
CA VAL A 57 -19.04 6.43 5.58
C VAL A 57 -17.63 5.85 5.68
N HIS A 58 -16.71 6.35 4.85
CA HIS A 58 -15.34 5.87 4.83
C HIS A 58 -14.41 7.03 5.08
N GLU A 59 -13.73 7.00 6.21
CA GLU A 59 -12.82 8.05 6.61
C GLU A 59 -11.73 8.26 5.54
N PRO A 60 -11.45 9.51 5.15
CA PRO A 60 -10.40 9.78 4.15
C PRO A 60 -9.02 9.36 4.65
N HIS A 61 -8.26 8.75 3.77
CA HIS A 61 -6.87 8.37 4.05
C HIS A 61 -6.02 8.52 2.81
N THR A 62 -4.71 8.52 2.99
CA THR A 62 -3.74 8.58 1.91
C THR A 62 -4.01 7.47 0.90
N THR A 63 -4.01 7.83 -0.38
CA THR A 63 -4.30 6.85 -1.43
C THR A 63 -3.01 6.23 -1.95
N THR A 64 -3.15 5.13 -2.69
CA THR A 64 -2.04 4.41 -3.26
C THR A 64 -1.12 5.32 -4.08
N LEU A 65 -1.69 6.20 -4.89
CA LEU A 65 -0.89 7.10 -5.71
C LEU A 65 -0.02 8.02 -4.84
N ASP A 66 -0.57 8.50 -3.74
CA ASP A 66 0.19 9.36 -2.83
C ASP A 66 1.41 8.62 -2.29
N TYR A 67 1.24 7.36 -1.92
CA TYR A 67 2.35 6.57 -1.40
C TYR A 67 3.40 6.29 -2.48
N VAL A 68 2.96 6.05 -3.71
CA VAL A 68 3.90 5.83 -4.81
C VAL A 68 4.74 7.08 -5.05
N VAL A 69 4.10 8.25 -5.04
CA VAL A 69 4.82 9.51 -5.23
C VAL A 69 5.79 9.74 -4.09
N ALA A 70 5.35 9.51 -2.86
CA ALA A 70 6.21 9.69 -1.70
C ALA A 70 7.41 8.73 -1.74
N ALA A 71 7.17 7.49 -2.13
CA ALA A 71 8.23 6.49 -2.21
C ALA A 71 9.25 6.87 -3.29
N ALA A 72 8.77 7.42 -4.40
CA ALA A 72 9.66 7.83 -5.47
C ALA A 72 10.52 9.02 -5.06
N GLY A 73 10.03 9.87 -4.17
CA GLY A 73 10.76 11.01 -3.66
C GLY A 73 11.64 10.72 -2.46
N GLY A 74 11.48 9.54 -1.91
CA GLY A 74 12.18 9.16 -0.69
C GLY A 74 13.53 8.47 -0.89
#